data_62ee7ed926764999d802da857c26800c
#
_entry.id   62ee7ed926764999d802da857c26800c
#
_cell.length_a   1.000
_cell.length_b   1.000
_cell.length_c   1.000
_cell.angle_alpha   90.00
_cell.angle_beta   90.00
_cell.angle_gamma   90.00
#
_symmetry.space_group_name_H-M   'P 1'
#
loop_
_entity.id
_entity.type
_entity.pdbx_description
1 polymer ?
#
loop_
_entity_poly.entity_id
_entity_poly.type
_entity_poly.pdbx_seq_one_letter_code
_entity_poly.pdbx_strand_id
1 'polypeptide(L)'
;MNKLVTVTNKEVISSLKKENVTLLYPLQFFCVGYETYFNIDEIDDYCLVNRILTDEDIEKLKETLSDSHIKGIFFDDLGVIDAIKDLNIKKVLILDHIAANYRSINYYLDYVDSIVVSSDLTKDEIENIISLAKKEVVISVFSLKGLMYSRRNLIKNYHTYYKLPNENIINASIENKHFIAVDDELGTKFYAYPYYNALELLNLENVLFYWYNPIFLDKDKIIKLVIHNDITNIPNDKLFLDKKTIYKVGDINA
;
A
#
# COMPACT_ATOMS: atom_id res chain seq x y z
N MET A 1 6.52 -7.10 17.74
CA MET A 1 5.97 -6.18 16.69
C MET A 1 6.40 -6.70 15.33
N ASN A 2 5.44 -7.04 14.47
CA ASN A 2 5.71 -7.61 13.16
C ASN A 2 5.76 -6.50 12.11
N LYS A 3 6.95 -6.14 11.64
CA LYS A 3 7.12 -5.16 10.55
C LYS A 3 6.96 -5.84 9.20
N LEU A 4 6.20 -5.21 8.30
CA LEU A 4 6.06 -5.57 6.89
C LEU A 4 6.60 -4.40 6.06
N VAL A 5 7.48 -4.67 5.10
CA VAL A 5 8.10 -3.62 4.28
C VAL A 5 7.94 -3.94 2.81
N THR A 6 7.39 -3.01 2.04
CA THR A 6 7.40 -3.12 0.58
C THR A 6 8.82 -2.92 0.07
N VAL A 7 9.28 -3.87 -0.74
CA VAL A 7 10.63 -3.83 -1.34
C VAL A 7 10.62 -2.90 -2.54
N THR A 8 11.06 -1.67 -2.34
CA THR A 8 11.17 -0.64 -3.38
C THR A 8 12.60 -0.51 -3.92
N ASN A 9 13.56 -1.12 -3.23
CA ASN A 9 14.97 -1.16 -3.62
C ASN A 9 15.57 -2.55 -3.27
N LYS A 10 16.14 -3.26 -4.26
CA LYS A 10 16.72 -4.61 -4.05
C LYS A 10 17.88 -4.62 -3.04
N GLU A 11 18.60 -3.53 -2.89
CA GLU A 11 19.76 -3.45 -2.00
C GLU A 11 19.41 -3.52 -0.50
N VAL A 12 18.15 -3.27 -0.12
CA VAL A 12 17.73 -3.32 1.30
C VAL A 12 17.38 -4.73 1.76
N ILE A 13 17.11 -5.67 0.85
CA ILE A 13 16.58 -7.02 1.15
C ILE A 13 17.43 -7.72 2.20
N SER A 14 18.75 -7.81 1.97
CA SER A 14 19.66 -8.54 2.87
C SER A 14 19.73 -7.92 4.27
N SER A 15 19.64 -6.60 4.37
CA SER A 15 19.66 -5.89 5.65
C SER A 15 18.35 -6.10 6.41
N LEU A 16 17.19 -5.99 5.72
CA LEU A 16 15.89 -6.16 6.35
C LEU A 16 15.64 -7.62 6.80
N LYS A 17 16.09 -8.61 6.01
CA LYS A 17 16.01 -10.03 6.41
C LYS A 17 16.80 -10.36 7.67
N LYS A 18 17.95 -9.73 7.89
CA LYS A 18 18.76 -9.90 9.12
C LYS A 18 18.01 -9.42 10.38
N GLU A 19 17.12 -8.45 10.23
CA GLU A 19 16.31 -7.88 11.32
C GLU A 19 14.95 -8.56 11.47
N ASN A 20 14.76 -9.73 10.84
CA ASN A 20 13.49 -10.48 10.84
C ASN A 20 12.27 -9.64 10.39
N VAL A 21 12.48 -8.76 9.44
CA VAL A 21 11.40 -7.98 8.81
C VAL A 21 10.76 -8.82 7.71
N THR A 22 9.43 -8.89 7.72
CA THR A 22 8.65 -9.52 6.64
C THR A 22 8.67 -8.62 5.40
N LEU A 23 8.88 -9.21 4.22
CA LEU A 23 9.00 -8.47 2.97
C LEU A 23 7.75 -8.61 2.10
N LEU A 24 7.34 -7.49 1.50
CA LEU A 24 6.24 -7.41 0.54
C LEU A 24 6.81 -7.00 -0.82
N TYR A 25 6.72 -7.87 -1.79
CA TYR A 25 7.33 -7.70 -3.10
C TYR A 25 6.29 -7.27 -4.15
N PRO A 26 6.43 -6.09 -4.81
CA PRO A 26 5.59 -5.74 -5.95
C PRO A 26 5.72 -6.77 -7.07
N LEU A 27 4.63 -7.51 -7.36
CA LEU A 27 4.63 -8.59 -8.34
C LEU A 27 4.65 -8.02 -9.76
N GLN A 28 5.63 -8.45 -10.56
CA GLN A 28 5.75 -8.06 -11.96
C GLN A 28 4.45 -8.31 -12.72
N PHE A 29 4.04 -7.39 -13.59
CA PHE A 29 2.80 -7.40 -14.35
C PHE A 29 1.51 -7.12 -13.55
N PHE A 30 1.45 -7.44 -12.25
CA PHE A 30 0.26 -7.30 -11.41
C PHE A 30 0.33 -6.12 -10.45
N CYS A 31 1.42 -5.38 -10.44
CA CYS A 31 1.62 -4.22 -9.59
C CYS A 31 2.01 -2.99 -10.42
N VAL A 32 1.64 -1.79 -9.98
CA VAL A 32 1.87 -0.52 -10.67
C VAL A 32 2.31 0.57 -9.69
N GLY A 33 3.17 1.49 -10.19
CA GLY A 33 3.60 2.67 -9.45
C GLY A 33 4.77 2.45 -8.50
N TYR A 34 5.57 1.42 -8.72
CA TYR A 34 6.78 1.11 -7.94
C TYR A 34 8.04 1.25 -8.80
N GLU A 35 9.18 1.44 -8.14
CA GLU A 35 10.49 1.53 -8.78
C GLU A 35 11.09 0.17 -9.10
N THR A 36 10.62 -0.88 -8.44
CA THR A 36 11.16 -2.23 -8.55
C THR A 36 10.03 -3.26 -8.52
N TYR A 37 10.10 -4.21 -9.45
CA TYR A 37 9.18 -5.33 -9.54
C TYR A 37 9.94 -6.66 -9.49
N PHE A 38 9.23 -7.74 -9.11
CA PHE A 38 9.80 -9.07 -8.91
C PHE A 38 8.96 -10.12 -9.64
N ASN A 39 9.62 -11.07 -10.28
CA ASN A 39 8.94 -12.26 -10.76
C ASN A 39 8.59 -13.17 -9.57
N ILE A 40 7.62 -14.04 -9.75
CA ILE A 40 7.11 -14.89 -8.66
C ILE A 40 8.17 -15.80 -8.06
N ASP A 41 9.12 -16.28 -8.85
CA ASP A 41 10.24 -17.13 -8.45
C ASP A 41 11.33 -16.40 -7.64
N GLU A 42 11.34 -15.07 -7.68
CA GLU A 42 12.22 -14.23 -6.84
C GLU A 42 11.62 -13.97 -5.43
N ILE A 43 10.33 -14.34 -5.19
CA ILE A 43 9.57 -13.99 -3.98
C ILE A 43 9.54 -15.18 -3.01
N ASP A 44 10.05 -14.95 -1.80
CA ASP A 44 10.08 -15.92 -0.71
C ASP A 44 9.19 -15.56 0.49
N ASP A 45 8.45 -14.46 0.41
CA ASP A 45 7.62 -13.94 1.49
C ASP A 45 6.21 -13.57 0.97
N TYR A 46 5.81 -12.31 0.96
CA TYR A 46 4.50 -11.87 0.45
C TYR A 46 4.64 -11.15 -0.88
N CYS A 47 3.66 -11.31 -1.79
CA CYS A 47 3.57 -10.50 -2.99
C CYS A 47 2.46 -9.44 -2.91
N LEU A 48 2.65 -8.33 -3.62
CA LEU A 48 1.70 -7.22 -3.75
C LEU A 48 1.11 -7.17 -5.15
N VAL A 49 -0.21 -7.06 -5.23
CA VAL A 49 -1.01 -6.88 -6.44
C VAL A 49 -1.91 -5.66 -6.22
N ASN A 50 -1.68 -4.57 -6.94
CA ASN A 50 -2.42 -3.31 -6.75
C ASN A 50 -2.93 -2.71 -8.05
N ARG A 51 -3.19 -3.54 -9.03
CA ARG A 51 -3.68 -3.16 -10.35
C ARG A 51 -5.13 -3.62 -10.53
N ILE A 52 -5.96 -2.82 -11.21
CA ILE A 52 -7.28 -3.27 -11.68
C ILE A 52 -7.07 -4.33 -12.76
N LEU A 53 -7.56 -5.53 -12.50
CA LEU A 53 -7.36 -6.72 -13.33
C LEU A 53 -8.54 -6.94 -14.28
N THR A 54 -8.28 -7.53 -15.44
CA THR A 54 -9.30 -8.12 -16.30
C THR A 54 -9.52 -9.58 -15.88
N ASP A 55 -10.58 -10.23 -16.39
CA ASP A 55 -10.79 -11.65 -16.13
C ASP A 55 -9.58 -12.51 -16.57
N GLU A 56 -8.97 -12.17 -17.71
CA GLU A 56 -7.76 -12.83 -18.20
C GLU A 56 -6.55 -12.60 -17.27
N ASP A 57 -6.41 -11.38 -16.74
CA ASP A 57 -5.36 -11.06 -15.75
C ASP A 57 -5.56 -11.85 -14.45
N ILE A 58 -6.80 -12.04 -14.00
CA ILE A 58 -7.13 -12.81 -12.79
C ILE A 58 -6.79 -14.29 -12.97
N GLU A 59 -7.14 -14.89 -14.10
CA GLU A 59 -6.77 -16.28 -14.39
C GLU A 59 -5.24 -16.44 -14.46
N LYS A 60 -4.55 -15.53 -15.13
CA LYS A 60 -3.09 -15.50 -15.17
C LYS A 60 -2.45 -15.35 -13.77
N LEU A 61 -3.05 -14.51 -12.91
CA LEU A 61 -2.60 -14.37 -11.53
C LEU A 61 -2.75 -15.69 -10.77
N LYS A 62 -3.90 -16.35 -10.90
CA LYS A 62 -4.17 -17.65 -10.27
C LYS A 62 -3.14 -18.70 -10.70
N GLU A 63 -2.87 -18.81 -12.01
CA GLU A 63 -1.83 -19.71 -12.54
C GLU A 63 -0.45 -19.38 -11.95
N THR A 64 -0.07 -18.08 -11.96
CA THR A 64 1.21 -17.62 -11.41
C THR A 64 1.37 -17.98 -9.92
N LEU A 65 0.29 -17.89 -9.14
CA LEU A 65 0.33 -18.17 -7.70
C LEU A 65 0.26 -19.66 -7.37
N SER A 66 -0.36 -20.48 -8.21
CA SER A 66 -0.61 -21.91 -7.93
C SER A 66 0.66 -22.72 -7.73
N ASP A 67 1.72 -22.40 -8.47
CA ASP A 67 3.02 -23.09 -8.41
C ASP A 67 4.04 -22.35 -7.53
N SER A 68 3.61 -21.30 -6.82
CA SER A 68 4.51 -20.48 -6.01
C SER A 68 4.70 -21.01 -4.59
N HIS A 69 5.80 -20.58 -3.96
CA HIS A 69 6.11 -20.88 -2.56
C HIS A 69 5.95 -19.66 -1.64
N ILE A 70 5.18 -18.64 -2.08
CA ILE A 70 4.96 -17.43 -1.30
C ILE A 70 4.14 -17.72 -0.03
N LYS A 71 4.34 -16.91 1.00
CA LYS A 71 3.56 -17.01 2.24
C LYS A 71 2.16 -16.42 2.12
N GLY A 72 1.98 -15.45 1.23
CA GLY A 72 0.69 -14.81 1.01
C GLY A 72 0.72 -13.67 0.00
N ILE A 73 -0.44 -13.06 -0.19
CA ILE A 73 -0.68 -12.01 -1.17
C ILE A 73 -1.42 -10.84 -0.53
N PHE A 74 -0.99 -9.63 -0.88
CA PHE A 74 -1.72 -8.38 -0.65
C PHE A 74 -2.34 -7.93 -1.97
N PHE A 75 -3.63 -7.62 -1.98
CA PHE A 75 -4.34 -7.24 -3.21
C PHE A 75 -5.49 -6.27 -2.93
N ASP A 76 -5.86 -5.46 -3.92
CA ASP A 76 -6.93 -4.46 -3.84
C ASP A 76 -8.11 -4.75 -4.79
N ASP A 77 -8.02 -5.72 -5.68
CA ASP A 77 -9.09 -6.15 -6.57
C ASP A 77 -9.93 -7.27 -5.94
N LEU A 78 -11.23 -7.03 -5.73
CA LEU A 78 -12.14 -7.99 -5.10
C LEU A 78 -12.33 -9.29 -5.90
N GLY A 79 -12.16 -9.23 -7.24
CA GLY A 79 -12.22 -10.42 -8.10
C GLY A 79 -11.17 -11.47 -7.77
N VAL A 80 -10.06 -11.05 -7.17
CA VAL A 80 -8.97 -11.94 -6.74
C VAL A 80 -9.43 -12.89 -5.63
N ILE A 81 -10.36 -12.46 -4.76
CA ILE A 81 -10.84 -13.29 -3.62
C ILE A 81 -11.32 -14.65 -4.09
N ASP A 82 -12.22 -14.68 -5.08
CA ASP A 82 -12.79 -15.94 -5.59
C ASP A 82 -11.74 -16.78 -6.33
N ALA A 83 -10.89 -16.13 -7.12
CA ALA A 83 -9.89 -16.81 -7.94
C ALA A 83 -8.86 -17.58 -7.10
N ILE A 84 -8.48 -17.07 -5.94
CA ILE A 84 -7.42 -17.66 -5.08
C ILE A 84 -7.96 -18.34 -3.81
N LYS A 85 -9.29 -18.50 -3.67
CA LYS A 85 -9.91 -19.04 -2.44
C LYS A 85 -9.35 -20.42 -2.04
N ASP A 86 -9.04 -21.25 -3.02
CA ASP A 86 -8.56 -22.63 -2.81
C ASP A 86 -7.02 -22.72 -2.65
N LEU A 87 -6.29 -21.62 -2.82
CA LEU A 87 -4.86 -21.60 -2.62
C LEU A 87 -4.51 -21.52 -1.12
N ASN A 88 -3.57 -22.34 -0.69
CA ASN A 88 -3.11 -22.37 0.70
C ASN A 88 -2.04 -21.30 0.98
N ILE A 89 -2.40 -20.05 0.75
CA ILE A 89 -1.59 -18.86 1.03
C ILE A 89 -2.39 -17.85 1.83
N LYS A 90 -1.74 -17.00 2.62
CA LYS A 90 -2.43 -15.92 3.35
C LYS A 90 -2.94 -14.85 2.39
N LYS A 91 -4.19 -14.43 2.56
CA LYS A 91 -4.91 -13.46 1.75
C LYS A 91 -5.12 -12.19 2.54
N VAL A 92 -4.52 -11.09 2.12
CA VAL A 92 -4.64 -9.77 2.77
C VAL A 92 -5.25 -8.78 1.78
N LEU A 93 -6.43 -8.29 2.11
CA LEU A 93 -7.19 -7.38 1.25
C LEU A 93 -6.85 -5.92 1.60
N ILE A 94 -6.56 -5.12 0.58
CA ILE A 94 -6.34 -3.69 0.69
C ILE A 94 -7.61 -2.98 0.27
N LEU A 95 -8.29 -2.28 1.20
CA LEU A 95 -9.53 -1.56 0.93
C LEU A 95 -9.44 -0.13 1.48
N ASP A 96 -8.71 0.73 0.79
CA ASP A 96 -8.44 2.09 1.27
C ASP A 96 -9.71 2.94 1.49
N HIS A 97 -10.74 2.80 0.65
CA HIS A 97 -11.92 3.69 0.72
C HIS A 97 -13.22 3.00 1.16
N ILE A 98 -13.24 1.67 1.21
CA ILE A 98 -14.49 0.90 1.44
C ILE A 98 -14.58 0.41 2.89
N ALA A 99 -13.47 0.20 3.56
CA ALA A 99 -13.42 -0.38 4.91
C ALA A 99 -13.14 0.67 5.99
N ALA A 100 -14.05 1.63 6.15
CA ALA A 100 -13.96 2.72 7.13
C ALA A 100 -14.64 2.39 8.49
N ASN A 101 -15.08 1.16 8.72
CA ASN A 101 -15.72 0.76 9.97
C ASN A 101 -15.56 -0.76 10.20
N TYR A 102 -15.65 -1.18 11.47
CA TYR A 102 -15.47 -2.59 11.85
C TYR A 102 -16.47 -3.55 11.20
N ARG A 103 -17.67 -3.09 10.81
CA ARG A 103 -18.69 -3.95 10.18
C ARG A 103 -18.27 -4.36 8.77
N SER A 104 -17.79 -3.41 7.97
CA SER A 104 -17.22 -3.68 6.64
C SER A 104 -15.97 -4.56 6.75
N ILE A 105 -15.07 -4.24 7.68
CA ILE A 105 -13.87 -5.05 7.96
C ILE A 105 -14.27 -6.49 8.28
N ASN A 106 -15.17 -6.70 9.23
CA ASN A 106 -15.59 -8.03 9.65
C ASN A 106 -16.33 -8.81 8.56
N TYR A 107 -17.06 -8.12 7.67
CA TYR A 107 -17.67 -8.77 6.52
C TYR A 107 -16.62 -9.38 5.58
N TYR A 108 -15.62 -8.60 5.20
CA TYR A 108 -14.57 -9.11 4.32
C TYR A 108 -13.62 -10.11 5.01
N LEU A 109 -13.43 -10.02 6.33
CA LEU A 109 -12.66 -11.01 7.08
C LEU A 109 -13.28 -12.42 7.09
N ASP A 110 -14.52 -12.57 6.63
CA ASP A 110 -15.11 -13.90 6.39
C ASP A 110 -14.53 -14.57 5.13
N TYR A 111 -13.91 -13.80 4.21
CA TYR A 111 -13.37 -14.27 2.93
C TYR A 111 -11.84 -14.22 2.85
N VAL A 112 -11.18 -13.43 3.70
CA VAL A 112 -9.73 -13.23 3.71
C VAL A 112 -9.14 -13.40 5.10
N ASP A 113 -7.82 -13.52 5.19
CA ASP A 113 -7.13 -13.73 6.46
C ASP A 113 -6.89 -12.43 7.23
N SER A 114 -6.71 -11.32 6.52
CA SER A 114 -6.51 -10.00 7.12
C SER A 114 -6.91 -8.89 6.14
N ILE A 115 -7.04 -7.66 6.66
CA ILE A 115 -7.37 -6.46 5.88
C ILE A 115 -6.43 -5.33 6.27
N VAL A 116 -6.01 -4.53 5.30
CA VAL A 116 -5.33 -3.26 5.54
C VAL A 116 -6.36 -2.21 5.93
N VAL A 117 -6.25 -1.66 7.13
CA VAL A 117 -7.13 -0.58 7.62
C VAL A 117 -6.80 0.71 6.89
N SER A 118 -7.84 1.45 6.50
CA SER A 118 -7.70 2.71 5.74
C SER A 118 -6.89 3.76 6.51
N SER A 119 -6.02 4.46 5.79
CA SER A 119 -5.29 5.64 6.29
C SER A 119 -6.13 6.95 6.27
N ASP A 120 -7.40 6.88 5.83
CA ASP A 120 -8.34 8.02 5.84
C ASP A 120 -9.08 8.20 7.17
N LEU A 121 -8.70 7.43 8.17
CA LEU A 121 -9.36 7.40 9.48
C LEU A 121 -8.56 8.14 10.54
N THR A 122 -9.26 8.61 11.56
CA THR A 122 -8.65 9.11 12.78
C THR A 122 -8.05 7.96 13.61
N LYS A 123 -7.14 8.30 14.51
CA LYS A 123 -6.58 7.34 15.45
C LYS A 123 -7.65 6.59 16.25
N ASP A 124 -8.62 7.30 16.79
CA ASP A 124 -9.71 6.70 17.58
C ASP A 124 -10.55 5.73 16.74
N GLU A 125 -10.81 6.04 15.46
CA GLU A 125 -11.53 5.16 14.55
C GLU A 125 -10.72 3.90 14.23
N ILE A 126 -9.40 4.04 14.00
CA ILE A 126 -8.49 2.90 13.78
C ILE A 126 -8.46 2.00 15.01
N GLU A 127 -8.26 2.56 16.21
CA GLU A 127 -8.23 1.80 17.46
C GLU A 127 -9.57 1.08 17.73
N ASN A 128 -10.69 1.75 17.46
CA ASN A 128 -12.02 1.11 17.57
C ASN A 128 -12.19 -0.05 16.57
N ILE A 129 -11.74 0.10 15.33
CA ILE A 129 -11.78 -0.98 14.33
C ILE A 129 -10.95 -2.17 14.80
N ILE A 130 -9.72 -1.94 15.24
CA ILE A 130 -8.79 -2.98 15.71
C ILE A 130 -9.41 -3.76 16.88
N SER A 131 -10.02 -3.05 17.84
CA SER A 131 -10.62 -3.66 19.03
C SER A 131 -11.84 -4.55 18.71
N LEU A 132 -12.54 -4.29 17.61
CA LEU A 132 -13.77 -4.98 17.20
C LEU A 132 -13.57 -5.92 16.00
N ALA A 133 -12.37 -5.98 15.42
CA ALA A 133 -12.06 -6.86 14.31
C ALA A 133 -12.00 -8.34 14.75
N LYS A 134 -12.62 -9.22 13.98
CA LYS A 134 -12.66 -10.69 14.22
C LYS A 134 -11.28 -11.36 14.10
N LYS A 135 -10.38 -10.78 13.32
CA LYS A 135 -9.02 -11.27 13.06
C LYS A 135 -8.04 -10.10 13.13
N GLU A 136 -6.76 -10.42 13.25
CA GLU A 136 -5.71 -9.42 13.17
C GLU A 136 -5.76 -8.64 11.85
N VAL A 137 -5.51 -7.34 11.92
CA VAL A 137 -5.52 -6.44 10.76
C VAL A 137 -4.12 -5.91 10.46
N VAL A 138 -3.95 -5.34 9.28
CA VAL A 138 -2.70 -4.66 8.89
C VAL A 138 -2.90 -3.15 8.99
N ILE A 139 -1.92 -2.46 9.59
CA ILE A 139 -1.90 -1.00 9.72
C ILE A 139 -0.78 -0.43 8.87
N SER A 140 -1.12 0.45 7.93
CA SER A 140 -0.11 1.26 7.24
C SER A 140 0.43 2.32 8.22
N VAL A 141 1.73 2.28 8.49
CA VAL A 141 2.36 3.20 9.45
C VAL A 141 3.24 4.24 8.76
N PHE A 142 3.68 3.96 7.54
CA PHE A 142 4.45 4.91 6.74
C PHE A 142 4.29 4.61 5.24
N SER A 143 3.78 5.57 4.45
CA SER A 143 3.55 5.37 3.02
C SER A 143 3.32 6.69 2.28
N LEU A 144 3.49 6.71 0.96
CA LEU A 144 2.77 7.67 0.13
C LEU A 144 1.33 7.18 -0.02
N LYS A 145 0.37 8.08 0.18
CA LYS A 145 -1.04 7.73 -0.01
C LYS A 145 -1.38 7.66 -1.50
N GLY A 146 -1.82 6.49 -1.96
CA GLY A 146 -2.37 6.34 -3.30
C GLY A 146 -3.67 7.12 -3.46
N LEU A 147 -3.77 7.94 -4.53
CA LEU A 147 -4.95 8.75 -4.82
C LEU A 147 -5.78 8.16 -5.93
N MET A 148 -5.13 7.70 -6.99
CA MET A 148 -5.80 7.08 -8.13
C MET A 148 -4.84 6.20 -8.93
N TYR A 149 -5.42 5.27 -9.67
CA TYR A 149 -4.76 4.51 -10.70
C TYR A 149 -5.53 4.64 -12.01
N SER A 150 -4.81 4.83 -13.11
CA SER A 150 -5.35 4.81 -14.47
C SER A 150 -4.63 3.74 -15.30
N ARG A 151 -5.36 2.89 -16.00
CA ARG A 151 -4.81 1.94 -16.98
C ARG A 151 -4.21 2.61 -18.22
N ARG A 152 -4.20 3.95 -18.26
CA ARG A 152 -3.64 4.75 -19.36
C ARG A 152 -2.37 5.43 -18.88
N ASN A 153 -1.36 5.51 -19.75
CA ASN A 153 -0.14 6.27 -19.52
C ASN A 153 -0.42 7.78 -19.66
N LEU A 154 -0.91 8.41 -18.60
CA LEU A 154 -1.36 9.80 -18.63
C LEU A 154 -0.20 10.78 -18.80
N ILE A 155 0.95 10.50 -18.15
CA ILE A 155 2.17 11.34 -18.28
C ILE A 155 2.69 11.28 -19.70
N LYS A 156 2.89 10.09 -20.26
CA LYS A 156 3.35 9.88 -21.62
C LYS A 156 2.44 10.57 -22.65
N ASN A 157 1.12 10.44 -22.47
CA ASN A 157 0.14 11.07 -23.34
C ASN A 157 0.21 12.60 -23.25
N TYR A 158 0.34 13.15 -22.04
CA TYR A 158 0.52 14.57 -21.80
C TYR A 158 1.79 15.10 -22.46
N HIS A 159 2.94 14.46 -22.25
CA HIS A 159 4.22 14.85 -22.83
C HIS A 159 4.19 14.76 -24.36
N THR A 160 3.56 13.72 -24.92
CA THR A 160 3.39 13.57 -26.37
C THR A 160 2.56 14.71 -26.96
N TYR A 161 1.44 15.05 -26.32
CA TYR A 161 0.56 16.12 -26.79
C TYR A 161 1.23 17.49 -26.79
N TYR A 162 1.95 17.82 -25.71
CA TYR A 162 2.64 19.11 -25.56
C TYR A 162 4.08 19.11 -26.09
N LYS A 163 4.54 18.01 -26.69
CA LYS A 163 5.92 17.86 -27.25
C LYS A 163 7.01 18.13 -26.19
N LEU A 164 6.78 17.67 -24.96
CA LEU A 164 7.72 17.77 -23.85
C LEU A 164 8.70 16.58 -23.84
N PRO A 165 9.85 16.69 -23.16
CA PRO A 165 10.73 15.56 -22.92
C PRO A 165 9.97 14.39 -22.25
N ASN A 166 10.31 13.16 -22.59
CA ASN A 166 9.66 11.99 -22.05
C ASN A 166 10.18 11.72 -20.63
N GLU A 167 9.30 11.83 -19.64
CA GLU A 167 9.57 11.53 -18.24
C GLU A 167 8.49 10.54 -17.76
N ASN A 168 8.88 9.61 -16.91
CA ASN A 168 7.94 8.63 -16.34
C ASN A 168 7.45 9.02 -14.94
N ILE A 169 8.09 9.99 -14.31
CA ILE A 169 7.73 10.50 -12.99
C ILE A 169 7.60 12.01 -13.05
N ILE A 170 6.47 12.54 -12.61
CA ILE A 170 6.26 13.98 -12.47
C ILE A 170 5.89 14.34 -11.04
N ASN A 171 6.52 15.40 -10.54
CA ASN A 171 6.09 16.11 -9.34
C ASN A 171 5.17 17.25 -9.77
N ALA A 172 3.91 17.20 -9.38
CA ALA A 172 2.92 18.20 -9.68
C ALA A 172 2.44 18.91 -8.42
N SER A 173 2.06 20.18 -8.55
CA SER A 173 1.48 20.94 -7.47
C SER A 173 0.20 21.62 -7.95
N ILE A 174 -0.88 21.48 -7.20
CA ILE A 174 -2.13 22.17 -7.43
C ILE A 174 -2.44 22.93 -6.15
N GLU A 175 -2.45 24.28 -6.24
CA GLU A 175 -2.51 25.14 -5.07
C GLU A 175 -1.35 24.82 -4.09
N ASN A 176 -1.67 24.44 -2.85
CA ASN A 176 -0.68 24.08 -1.83
C ASN A 176 -0.54 22.56 -1.65
N LYS A 177 -1.10 21.76 -2.56
CA LYS A 177 -1.03 20.29 -2.51
C LYS A 177 -0.02 19.77 -3.51
N HIS A 178 0.81 18.84 -3.08
CA HIS A 178 1.84 18.22 -3.90
C HIS A 178 1.46 16.78 -4.21
N PHE A 179 1.77 16.35 -5.43
CA PHE A 179 1.45 15.02 -5.95
C PHE A 179 2.66 14.46 -6.68
N ILE A 180 2.79 13.15 -6.63
CA ILE A 180 3.74 12.40 -7.46
C ILE A 180 2.92 11.51 -8.38
N ALA A 181 3.15 11.62 -9.69
CA ALA A 181 2.56 10.73 -10.68
C ALA A 181 3.64 9.89 -11.32
N VAL A 182 3.37 8.61 -11.51
CA VAL A 182 4.30 7.63 -12.08
C VAL A 182 3.61 6.87 -13.19
N ASP A 183 4.20 6.88 -14.38
CA ASP A 183 3.85 6.00 -15.49
C ASP A 183 4.78 4.79 -15.52
N ASP A 184 4.20 3.63 -15.70
CA ASP A 184 4.89 2.42 -16.12
C ASP A 184 4.17 1.78 -17.33
N GLU A 185 4.54 0.55 -17.69
CA GLU A 185 3.93 -0.14 -18.83
C GLU A 185 2.44 -0.44 -18.62
N LEU A 186 1.97 -0.46 -17.39
CA LEU A 186 0.63 -0.87 -16.98
C LEU A 186 -0.31 0.31 -16.70
N GLY A 187 0.19 1.53 -16.72
CA GLY A 187 -0.60 2.75 -16.53
C GLY A 187 0.04 3.80 -15.64
N THR A 188 -0.79 4.67 -15.06
CA THR A 188 -0.35 5.78 -14.21
C THR A 188 -0.88 5.61 -12.79
N LYS A 189 0.00 5.70 -11.79
CA LYS A 189 -0.37 5.81 -10.37
C LYS A 189 -0.10 7.22 -9.87
N PHE A 190 -1.05 7.77 -9.09
CA PHE A 190 -0.89 9.06 -8.43
C PHE A 190 -0.81 8.86 -6.93
N TYR A 191 0.10 9.61 -6.32
CA TYR A 191 0.32 9.64 -4.87
C TYR A 191 0.20 11.06 -4.33
N ALA A 192 -0.39 11.19 -3.13
CA ALA A 192 -0.27 12.42 -2.35
C ALA A 192 1.12 12.51 -1.72
N TYR A 193 1.63 13.72 -1.61
CA TYR A 193 2.87 14.04 -0.92
C TYR A 193 2.59 15.16 0.11
N PRO A 194 3.20 15.16 1.30
CA PRO A 194 4.25 14.29 1.79
C PRO A 194 3.78 12.89 2.24
N TYR A 195 4.71 12.09 2.79
CA TYR A 195 4.41 10.75 3.29
C TYR A 195 3.43 10.79 4.47
N TYR A 196 2.48 9.87 4.47
CA TYR A 196 1.67 9.54 5.64
C TYR A 196 2.56 8.93 6.73
N ASN A 197 2.42 9.45 7.95
CA ASN A 197 3.16 9.01 9.12
C ASN A 197 2.20 8.69 10.27
N ALA A 198 2.08 7.41 10.58
CA ALA A 198 1.31 6.88 11.69
C ALA A 198 2.17 5.98 12.61
N LEU A 199 3.45 6.28 12.75
CA LEU A 199 4.37 5.53 13.63
C LEU A 199 3.92 5.52 15.09
N GLU A 200 3.08 6.46 15.52
CA GLU A 200 2.48 6.46 16.85
C GLU A 200 1.48 5.33 17.10
N LEU A 201 1.01 4.64 16.04
CA LEU A 201 0.13 3.46 16.14
C LEU A 201 0.91 2.16 16.39
N LEU A 202 2.23 2.21 16.45
CA LEU A 202 3.03 1.03 16.77
C LEU A 202 2.69 0.51 18.17
N ASN A 203 2.72 -0.82 18.34
CA ASN A 203 2.43 -1.54 19.57
C ASN A 203 0.94 -1.69 19.95
N LEU A 204 0.01 -1.42 19.03
CA LEU A 204 -1.38 -1.82 19.22
C LEU A 204 -1.51 -3.36 19.21
N GLU A 205 -2.43 -3.88 19.98
CA GLU A 205 -2.78 -5.31 19.97
C GLU A 205 -3.66 -5.64 18.75
N ASN A 206 -3.82 -6.93 18.41
CA ASN A 206 -4.62 -7.42 17.29
C ASN A 206 -4.19 -6.89 15.92
N VAL A 207 -2.87 -6.65 15.76
CA VAL A 207 -2.24 -6.20 14.51
C VAL A 207 -1.33 -7.29 13.97
N LEU A 208 -1.64 -7.80 12.77
CA LEU A 208 -0.84 -8.79 12.06
C LEU A 208 0.49 -8.21 11.62
N PHE A 209 0.43 -7.05 10.94
CA PHE A 209 1.61 -6.33 10.46
C PHE A 209 1.45 -4.82 10.60
N TYR A 210 2.57 -4.15 10.89
CA TYR A 210 2.77 -2.72 10.69
C TYR A 210 3.48 -2.52 9.35
N TRP A 211 2.75 -1.97 8.37
CA TRP A 211 3.18 -1.87 6.98
C TRP A 211 3.91 -0.55 6.70
N TYR A 212 5.15 -0.67 6.26
CA TYR A 212 5.99 0.40 5.74
C TYR A 212 6.04 0.28 4.21
N ASN A 213 5.64 1.33 3.50
CA ASN A 213 5.70 1.40 2.04
C ASN A 213 6.56 2.59 1.60
N PRO A 214 7.91 2.46 1.62
CA PRO A 214 8.86 3.55 1.47
C PRO A 214 9.20 3.84 0.00
N ILE A 215 8.18 4.02 -0.87
CA ILE A 215 8.35 4.34 -2.30
C ILE A 215 9.17 5.62 -2.44
N PHE A 216 10.13 5.65 -3.37
CA PHE A 216 11.04 6.77 -3.68
C PHE A 216 12.00 7.18 -2.56
N LEU A 217 12.17 6.38 -1.53
CA LEU A 217 13.23 6.57 -0.55
C LEU A 217 14.50 5.83 -0.95
N ASP A 218 15.65 6.47 -0.70
CA ASP A 218 16.95 5.82 -0.84
C ASP A 218 17.17 4.74 0.23
N LYS A 219 18.12 3.83 -0.05
CA LYS A 219 18.46 2.70 0.81
C LYS A 219 18.67 3.08 2.27
N ASP A 220 19.44 4.14 2.52
CA ASP A 220 19.83 4.51 3.88
C ASP A 220 18.63 5.04 4.67
N LYS A 221 17.75 5.80 4.02
CA LYS A 221 16.48 6.25 4.63
C LYS A 221 15.54 5.08 4.90
N ILE A 222 15.43 4.11 3.98
CA ILE A 222 14.61 2.90 4.19
C ILE A 222 15.10 2.14 5.42
N ILE A 223 16.40 1.90 5.52
CA ILE A 223 16.99 1.17 6.66
C ILE A 223 16.75 1.92 7.98
N LYS A 224 17.02 3.23 8.03
CA LYS A 224 16.79 4.06 9.22
C LYS A 224 15.31 4.09 9.63
N LEU A 225 14.42 4.30 8.66
CA LEU A 225 12.97 4.29 8.89
C LEU A 225 12.50 2.96 9.46
N VAL A 226 12.85 1.85 8.82
CA VAL A 226 12.30 0.54 9.19
C VAL A 226 12.92 0.00 10.47
N ILE A 227 14.23 0.11 10.65
CA ILE A 227 14.92 -0.46 11.80
C ILE A 227 14.75 0.43 13.03
N HIS A 228 14.93 1.74 12.88
CA HIS A 228 14.97 2.69 14.00
C HIS A 228 13.72 3.57 14.12
N ASN A 229 12.75 3.47 13.21
CA ASN A 229 11.61 4.39 13.08
C ASN A 229 12.08 5.86 12.91
N ASP A 230 13.25 6.06 12.32
CA ASP A 230 13.84 7.38 12.11
C ASP A 230 13.33 7.98 10.79
N ILE A 231 12.58 9.07 10.91
CA ILE A 231 11.99 9.85 9.79
C ILE A 231 12.68 11.20 9.60
N THR A 232 13.83 11.40 10.22
CA THR A 232 14.61 12.64 10.09
C THR A 232 14.91 12.92 8.62
N ASN A 233 14.61 14.14 8.17
CA ASN A 233 14.77 14.59 6.78
C ASN A 233 13.87 13.83 5.76
N ILE A 234 12.79 13.19 6.21
CA ILE A 234 11.74 12.68 5.34
C ILE A 234 10.49 13.54 5.55
N PRO A 235 10.04 14.32 4.55
CA PRO A 235 8.81 15.10 4.66
C PRO A 235 7.61 14.19 4.91
N ASN A 236 6.86 14.46 5.99
CA ASN A 236 5.74 13.62 6.38
C ASN A 236 4.62 14.42 7.02
N ASP A 237 3.42 13.87 7.01
CA ASP A 237 2.20 14.43 7.60
C ASP A 237 1.34 13.28 8.16
N LYS A 238 0.58 13.56 9.21
CA LYS A 238 -0.34 12.60 9.82
C LYS A 238 -1.69 12.50 9.08
N LEU A 239 -1.91 13.31 8.07
CA LEU A 239 -3.15 13.41 7.28
C LEU A 239 -4.39 13.55 8.20
N PHE A 240 -5.22 12.51 8.26
CA PHE A 240 -6.45 12.50 9.05
C PHE A 240 -6.28 11.94 10.47
N LEU A 241 -5.12 11.40 10.82
CA LEU A 241 -4.92 10.66 12.06
C LEU A 241 -5.35 11.44 13.32
N ASP A 242 -5.01 12.74 13.39
CA ASP A 242 -5.34 13.62 14.50
C ASP A 242 -6.52 14.57 14.17
N LYS A 243 -7.21 14.39 13.03
CA LYS A 243 -8.24 15.31 12.55
C LYS A 243 -9.61 14.65 12.64
N LYS A 244 -10.62 15.44 13.04
CA LYS A 244 -12.02 15.00 12.93
C LYS A 244 -12.38 14.74 11.47
N THR A 245 -12.95 13.58 11.17
CA THR A 245 -13.41 13.22 9.81
C THR A 245 -14.72 13.93 9.43
N ILE A 246 -15.51 14.39 10.42
CA ILE A 246 -16.79 15.06 10.21
C ILE A 246 -16.78 16.40 10.93
N TYR A 247 -16.94 17.49 10.16
CA TYR A 247 -17.14 18.83 10.68
C TYR A 247 -18.62 19.16 10.66
N LYS A 248 -19.14 19.77 11.74
CA LYS A 248 -20.46 20.43 11.72
C LYS A 248 -20.34 21.75 10.97
N VAL A 249 -21.45 22.19 10.33
CA VAL A 249 -21.45 23.48 9.60
C VAL A 249 -21.02 24.65 10.49
N GLY A 250 -21.31 24.61 11.80
CA GLY A 250 -20.86 25.60 12.77
C GLY A 250 -19.34 25.59 13.03
N ASP A 251 -18.63 24.48 12.76
CA ASP A 251 -17.18 24.37 12.95
C ASP A 251 -16.40 25.01 11.76
N ILE A 252 -17.07 25.24 10.62
CA ILE A 252 -16.47 25.82 9.41
C ILE A 252 -16.39 27.33 9.47
N ASN A 253 -17.24 27.96 10.31
CA ASN A 253 -17.37 29.41 10.44
C ASN A 253 -16.73 29.96 11.73
N ALA A 254 -15.92 29.18 12.41
CA ALA A 254 -15.25 29.56 13.66
C ALA A 254 -13.74 29.94 13.39
#